data_d4a2a4b123d16895493f34de108e13de
#
_entry.id   d4a2a4b123d16895493f34de108e13de
#
_cell.length_a   1.000
_cell.length_b   1.000
_cell.length_c   1.000
_cell.angle_alpha   90.00
_cell.angle_beta   90.00
_cell.angle_gamma   90.00
#
_symmetry.space_group_name_H-M   'P 1'
#
loop_
_entity.id
_entity.type
_entity.pdbx_description
1 polymer ?
#
loop_
_entity_poly.entity_id
_entity_poly.type
_entity_poly.pdbx_seq_one_letter_code
_entity_poly.pdbx_strand_id
1 'polypeptide(L)'
;MAVTNRLLTISILVNAFIVGGVLMGFEMLGSRYLFPYFGGGIGTWASLISTVLCALAIGYFAGGIIVGRYPSPRIVSGAILLAAIYLALVPATADGVMTHILNSIGDGPSAILLASAALLLVPLSLLGTFSPVAVRLLTRSAEESGGVAGLVYGISTIGNVAGTLITTFALIPTIGSRSITYLYAAALAVCSGILLLPTGKPSS
;
A
#
# COMPACT_ATOMS: atom_id res chain seq x y z
N MET A 1 2.53 31.14 8.29
CA MET A 1 2.11 30.44 7.05
C MET A 1 3.18 29.49 6.48
N ALA A 2 4.46 29.88 6.36
CA ALA A 2 5.50 28.99 5.79
C ALA A 2 5.77 27.69 6.56
N VAL A 3 5.74 27.71 7.89
CA VAL A 3 6.07 26.55 8.74
C VAL A 3 5.02 25.45 8.64
N THR A 4 3.74 25.80 8.65
CA THR A 4 2.61 24.87 8.57
C THR A 4 2.58 24.12 7.24
N ASN A 5 2.90 24.79 6.14
CA ASN A 5 3.02 24.17 4.82
C ASN A 5 4.20 23.20 4.73
N ARG A 6 5.30 23.51 5.41
CA ARG A 6 6.52 22.67 5.42
C ARG A 6 6.30 21.36 6.18
N LEU A 7 5.61 21.41 7.32
CA LEU A 7 5.27 20.21 8.09
C LEU A 7 4.35 19.26 7.31
N LEU A 8 3.34 19.78 6.65
CA LEU A 8 2.45 18.97 5.80
C LEU A 8 3.22 18.29 4.67
N THR A 9 4.09 19.05 3.99
CA THR A 9 4.92 18.47 2.92
C THR A 9 5.81 17.35 3.44
N ILE A 10 6.51 17.56 4.54
CA ILE A 10 7.36 16.52 5.15
C ILE A 10 6.53 15.30 5.55
N SER A 11 5.38 15.50 6.19
CA SER A 11 4.48 14.39 6.58
C SER A 11 4.02 13.58 5.37
N ILE A 12 3.64 14.23 4.27
CA ILE A 12 3.23 13.54 3.04
C ILE A 12 4.40 12.77 2.43
N LEU A 13 5.61 13.35 2.37
CA LEU A 13 6.78 12.68 1.79
C LEU A 13 7.27 11.49 2.64
N VAL A 14 7.23 11.60 3.97
CA VAL A 14 7.52 10.48 4.87
C VAL A 14 6.48 9.36 4.67
N ASN A 15 5.20 9.73 4.58
CA ASN A 15 4.15 8.76 4.29
C ASN A 15 4.33 8.12 2.90
N ALA A 16 4.75 8.89 1.87
CA ALA A 16 5.04 8.34 0.54
C ALA A 16 6.10 7.23 0.60
N PHE A 17 7.18 7.47 1.35
CA PHE A 17 8.23 6.48 1.55
C PHE A 17 7.73 5.23 2.28
N ILE A 18 7.03 5.40 3.42
CA ILE A 18 6.56 4.26 4.24
C ILE A 18 5.47 3.47 3.52
N VAL A 19 4.48 4.14 2.93
CA VAL A 19 3.40 3.49 2.17
C VAL A 19 3.97 2.71 0.98
N GLY A 20 4.92 3.30 0.24
CA GLY A 20 5.63 2.58 -0.82
C GLY A 20 6.36 1.35 -0.28
N GLY A 21 7.11 1.50 0.82
CA GLY A 21 7.83 0.39 1.44
C GLY A 21 6.93 -0.75 1.88
N VAL A 22 5.80 -0.43 2.51
CA VAL A 22 4.81 -1.44 2.92
C VAL A 22 4.16 -2.11 1.71
N LEU A 23 3.84 -1.35 0.67
CA LEU A 23 3.19 -1.86 -0.55
C LEU A 23 4.03 -2.97 -1.18
N MET A 24 5.28 -2.69 -1.52
CA MET A 24 6.17 -3.68 -2.13
C MET A 24 6.66 -4.74 -1.13
N GLY A 25 6.84 -4.38 0.13
CA GLY A 25 7.19 -5.34 1.18
C GLY A 25 6.08 -6.37 1.39
N PHE A 26 4.82 -5.95 1.35
CA PHE A 26 3.68 -6.86 1.50
C PHE A 26 3.49 -7.74 0.26
N GLU A 27 3.81 -7.26 -0.94
CA GLU A 27 3.89 -8.11 -2.14
C GLU A 27 4.88 -9.27 -1.95
N MET A 28 6.07 -8.99 -1.39
CA MET A 28 7.07 -10.03 -1.09
C MET A 28 6.51 -11.06 -0.09
N LEU A 29 5.76 -10.61 0.93
CA LEU A 29 5.06 -11.51 1.86
C LEU A 29 3.96 -12.31 1.18
N GLY A 30 3.31 -11.78 0.16
CA GLY A 30 2.30 -12.48 -0.64
C GLY A 30 2.82 -13.82 -1.15
N SER A 31 4.06 -13.86 -1.65
CA SER A 31 4.69 -15.11 -2.08
C SER A 31 4.83 -16.12 -0.93
N ARG A 32 5.11 -15.66 0.29
CA ARG A 32 5.24 -16.53 1.46
C ARG A 32 3.91 -17.09 1.95
N TYR A 33 2.83 -16.31 1.86
CA TYR A 33 1.48 -16.76 2.19
C TYR A 33 0.94 -17.78 1.17
N LEU A 34 1.26 -17.60 -0.12
CA LEU A 34 0.79 -18.50 -1.18
C LEU A 34 1.63 -19.78 -1.28
N PHE A 35 2.92 -19.73 -0.95
CA PHE A 35 3.87 -20.83 -1.14
C PHE A 35 3.42 -22.19 -0.57
N PRO A 36 2.87 -22.29 0.65
CA PRO A 36 2.46 -23.56 1.22
C PRO A 36 1.30 -24.24 0.47
N TYR A 37 0.53 -23.49 -0.29
CA TYR A 37 -0.70 -23.95 -0.95
C TYR A 37 -0.53 -24.13 -2.46
N PHE A 38 0.23 -23.24 -3.10
CA PHE A 38 0.33 -23.13 -4.56
C PHE A 38 1.78 -23.18 -5.07
N GLY A 39 2.74 -23.32 -4.17
CA GLY A 39 4.16 -23.29 -4.54
C GLY A 39 4.67 -21.92 -4.98
N GLY A 40 5.96 -21.87 -5.34
CA GLY A 40 6.67 -20.62 -5.74
C GLY A 40 6.98 -20.54 -7.24
N GLY A 41 6.18 -21.19 -8.08
CA GLY A 41 6.39 -21.23 -9.52
C GLY A 41 6.15 -19.89 -10.22
N ILE A 42 6.44 -19.85 -11.52
CA ILE A 42 6.24 -18.65 -12.35
C ILE A 42 4.80 -18.18 -12.38
N GLY A 43 3.83 -19.11 -12.28
CA GLY A 43 2.39 -18.80 -12.20
C GLY A 43 2.04 -18.02 -10.94
N THR A 44 2.64 -18.35 -9.80
CA THR A 44 2.45 -17.63 -8.53
C THR A 44 2.99 -16.21 -8.63
N TRP A 45 4.20 -16.03 -9.15
CA TRP A 45 4.79 -14.70 -9.35
C TRP A 45 4.01 -13.86 -10.36
N ALA A 46 3.59 -14.45 -11.49
CA ALA A 46 2.76 -13.76 -12.47
C ALA A 46 1.43 -13.29 -11.86
N SER A 47 0.78 -14.12 -11.04
CA SER A 47 -0.49 -13.78 -10.36
C SER A 47 -0.28 -12.66 -9.34
N LEU A 48 0.77 -12.71 -8.54
CA LEU A 48 1.10 -11.66 -7.57
C LEU A 48 1.34 -10.32 -8.26
N ILE A 49 2.26 -10.27 -9.23
CA ILE A 49 2.60 -9.05 -9.97
C ILE A 49 1.37 -8.48 -10.67
N SER A 50 0.60 -9.31 -11.37
CA SER A 50 -0.62 -8.86 -12.06
C SER A 50 -1.65 -8.28 -11.10
N THR A 51 -1.84 -8.93 -9.93
CA THR A 51 -2.75 -8.43 -8.90
C THR A 51 -2.29 -7.08 -8.34
N VAL A 52 -1.00 -6.91 -8.08
CA VAL A 52 -0.44 -5.64 -7.61
C VAL A 52 -0.66 -4.53 -8.62
N LEU A 53 -0.35 -4.78 -9.89
CA LEU A 53 -0.56 -3.79 -10.96
C LEU A 53 -2.03 -3.41 -11.12
N CYS A 54 -2.95 -4.40 -11.06
CA CYS A 54 -4.39 -4.14 -11.06
C CYS A 54 -4.83 -3.33 -9.84
N ALA A 55 -4.34 -3.68 -8.65
CA ALA A 55 -4.64 -2.96 -7.42
C ALA A 55 -4.18 -1.50 -7.49
N LEU A 56 -2.96 -1.26 -7.96
CA LEU A 56 -2.44 0.10 -8.16
C LEU A 56 -3.25 0.89 -9.18
N ALA A 57 -3.63 0.28 -10.31
CA ALA A 57 -4.48 0.93 -11.31
C ALA A 57 -5.83 1.36 -10.70
N ILE A 58 -6.49 0.45 -9.99
CA ILE A 58 -7.75 0.74 -9.27
C ILE A 58 -7.54 1.88 -8.27
N GLY A 59 -6.48 1.80 -7.45
CA GLY A 59 -6.15 2.81 -6.46
C GLY A 59 -5.87 4.17 -7.06
N TYR A 60 -5.11 4.24 -8.15
CA TYR A 60 -4.79 5.50 -8.83
C TYR A 60 -6.03 6.15 -9.46
N PHE A 61 -6.88 5.38 -10.13
CA PHE A 61 -8.13 5.91 -10.69
C PHE A 61 -9.09 6.36 -9.59
N ALA A 62 -9.31 5.53 -8.56
CA ALA A 62 -10.18 5.88 -7.45
C ALA A 62 -9.66 7.11 -6.68
N GLY A 63 -8.37 7.13 -6.35
CA GLY A 63 -7.74 8.27 -5.68
C GLY A 63 -7.83 9.57 -6.47
N GLY A 64 -7.60 9.51 -7.78
CA GLY A 64 -7.74 10.66 -8.68
C GLY A 64 -9.17 11.22 -8.72
N ILE A 65 -10.18 10.36 -8.84
CA ILE A 65 -11.59 10.75 -8.83
C ILE A 65 -11.98 11.34 -7.48
N ILE A 66 -11.60 10.68 -6.38
CA ILE A 66 -11.97 11.10 -5.03
C ILE A 66 -11.36 12.46 -4.69
N VAL A 67 -10.06 12.65 -4.95
CA VAL A 67 -9.38 13.91 -4.64
C VAL A 67 -9.83 15.08 -5.51
N GLY A 68 -10.31 14.78 -6.72
CA GLY A 68 -10.93 15.79 -7.60
C GLY A 68 -12.19 16.41 -6.98
N ARG A 69 -12.93 15.65 -6.17
CA ARG A 69 -14.16 16.11 -5.49
C ARG A 69 -13.90 16.60 -4.05
N TYR A 70 -13.00 15.93 -3.35
CA TYR A 70 -12.75 16.15 -1.91
C TYR A 70 -11.23 16.15 -1.63
N PRO A 71 -10.53 17.25 -1.86
CA PRO A 71 -9.08 17.35 -1.61
C PRO A 71 -8.79 17.45 -0.10
N SER A 72 -8.79 16.31 0.60
CA SER A 72 -8.60 16.28 2.06
C SER A 72 -7.60 15.19 2.48
N PRO A 73 -6.63 15.51 3.37
CA PRO A 73 -5.73 14.52 3.96
C PRO A 73 -6.47 13.41 4.73
N ARG A 74 -7.68 13.69 5.24
CA ARG A 74 -8.50 12.72 5.99
C ARG A 74 -8.91 11.53 5.15
N ILE A 75 -9.14 11.74 3.86
CA ILE A 75 -9.56 10.67 2.94
C ILE A 75 -8.44 9.66 2.77
N VAL A 76 -7.24 10.13 2.50
CA VAL A 76 -6.08 9.25 2.34
C VAL A 76 -5.68 8.60 3.66
N SER A 77 -5.79 9.32 4.77
CA SER A 77 -5.61 8.76 6.10
C SER A 77 -6.60 7.61 6.36
N GLY A 78 -7.88 7.80 6.02
CA GLY A 78 -8.90 6.74 6.14
C GLY A 78 -8.58 5.52 5.27
N ALA A 79 -8.14 5.72 4.03
CA ALA A 79 -7.73 4.63 3.15
C ALA A 79 -6.53 3.84 3.70
N ILE A 80 -5.50 4.55 4.22
CA ILE A 80 -4.34 3.92 4.86
C ILE A 80 -4.77 3.14 6.12
N LEU A 81 -5.68 3.70 6.93
CA LEU A 81 -6.19 3.01 8.12
C LEU A 81 -6.96 1.74 7.77
N LEU A 82 -7.81 1.78 6.74
CA LEU A 82 -8.53 0.60 6.26
C LEU A 82 -7.56 -0.47 5.74
N ALA A 83 -6.50 -0.07 5.03
CA ALA A 83 -5.45 -0.99 4.62
C ALA A 83 -4.72 -1.58 5.83
N ALA A 84 -4.42 -0.78 6.86
CA ALA A 84 -3.80 -1.24 8.10
C ALA A 84 -4.67 -2.30 8.81
N ILE A 85 -5.98 -2.05 8.92
CA ILE A 85 -6.94 -3.00 9.50
C ILE A 85 -6.97 -4.29 8.69
N TYR A 86 -7.01 -4.20 7.36
CA TYR A 86 -6.99 -5.37 6.50
C TYR A 86 -5.73 -6.20 6.72
N LEU A 87 -4.55 -5.57 6.72
CA LEU A 87 -3.28 -6.24 6.99
C LEU A 87 -3.26 -6.89 8.38
N ALA A 88 -3.84 -6.25 9.39
CA ALA A 88 -3.92 -6.83 10.73
C ALA A 88 -4.80 -8.10 10.79
N LEU A 89 -5.76 -8.25 9.90
CA LEU A 89 -6.62 -9.44 9.81
C LEU A 89 -5.96 -10.59 9.03
N VAL A 90 -5.08 -10.29 8.08
CA VAL A 90 -4.42 -11.29 7.21
C VAL A 90 -3.79 -12.44 8.00
N PRO A 91 -2.98 -12.24 9.06
CA PRO A 91 -2.35 -13.34 9.78
C PRO A 91 -3.33 -14.34 10.41
N ALA A 92 -4.54 -13.90 10.71
CA ALA A 92 -5.58 -14.74 11.29
C ALA A 92 -6.46 -15.44 10.23
N THR A 93 -6.61 -14.85 9.04
CA THR A 93 -7.58 -15.30 8.05
C THR A 93 -6.95 -15.97 6.83
N ALA A 94 -5.68 -15.68 6.52
CA ALA A 94 -5.03 -16.12 5.28
C ALA A 94 -5.05 -17.64 5.11
N ASP A 95 -4.70 -18.41 6.14
CA ASP A 95 -4.67 -19.87 6.05
C ASP A 95 -6.06 -20.46 5.70
N GLY A 96 -7.11 -19.93 6.34
CA GLY A 96 -8.49 -20.36 6.06
C GLY A 96 -8.93 -20.02 4.63
N VAL A 97 -8.60 -18.82 4.17
CA VAL A 97 -8.92 -18.36 2.80
C VAL A 97 -8.18 -19.20 1.76
N MET A 98 -6.86 -19.42 1.94
CA MET A 98 -6.05 -20.20 1.01
C MET A 98 -6.51 -21.66 0.93
N THR A 99 -6.77 -22.29 2.10
CA THR A 99 -7.29 -23.66 2.17
C THR A 99 -8.67 -23.78 1.51
N HIS A 100 -9.55 -22.80 1.73
CA HIS A 100 -10.87 -22.80 1.11
C HIS A 100 -10.78 -22.71 -0.43
N ILE A 101 -9.94 -21.83 -0.95
CA ILE A 101 -9.73 -21.68 -2.40
C ILE A 101 -9.15 -22.98 -2.98
N LEU A 102 -8.10 -23.53 -2.34
CA LEU A 102 -7.47 -24.77 -2.79
C LEU A 102 -8.47 -25.95 -2.85
N ASN A 103 -9.30 -26.10 -1.82
CA ASN A 103 -10.30 -27.18 -1.76
C ASN A 103 -11.47 -26.99 -2.74
N SER A 104 -11.80 -25.74 -3.08
CA SER A 104 -12.95 -25.43 -3.94
C SER A 104 -12.62 -25.41 -5.42
N ILE A 105 -11.42 -24.95 -5.79
CA ILE A 105 -11.04 -24.68 -7.20
C ILE A 105 -9.79 -25.48 -7.61
N GLY A 106 -9.04 -26.02 -6.62
CA GLY A 106 -7.78 -26.72 -6.85
C GLY A 106 -6.59 -25.75 -6.82
N ASP A 107 -5.47 -26.18 -7.43
CA ASP A 107 -4.18 -25.49 -7.43
C ASP A 107 -3.84 -24.82 -8.79
N GLY A 108 -4.81 -24.74 -9.68
CA GLY A 108 -4.65 -24.19 -11.02
C GLY A 108 -4.44 -22.67 -11.06
N PRO A 109 -4.15 -22.10 -12.26
CA PRO A 109 -3.86 -20.66 -12.41
C PRO A 109 -4.97 -19.75 -11.89
N SER A 110 -6.24 -20.13 -12.04
CA SER A 110 -7.39 -19.37 -11.53
C SER A 110 -7.42 -19.30 -10.00
N ALA A 111 -7.09 -20.40 -9.33
CA ALA A 111 -7.01 -20.45 -7.88
C ALA A 111 -5.87 -19.58 -7.34
N ILE A 112 -4.70 -19.62 -7.99
CA ILE A 112 -3.54 -18.81 -7.63
C ILE A 112 -3.87 -17.31 -7.79
N LEU A 113 -4.51 -16.93 -8.91
CA LEU A 113 -4.93 -15.57 -9.15
C LEU A 113 -5.95 -15.07 -8.12
N LEU A 114 -6.96 -15.91 -7.80
CA LEU A 114 -7.96 -15.58 -6.80
C LEU A 114 -7.34 -15.44 -5.40
N ALA A 115 -6.43 -16.32 -5.03
CA ALA A 115 -5.69 -16.25 -3.77
C ALA A 115 -4.84 -14.98 -3.67
N SER A 116 -4.12 -14.63 -4.76
CA SER A 116 -3.36 -13.39 -4.85
C SER A 116 -4.29 -12.17 -4.71
N ALA A 117 -5.43 -12.17 -5.40
CA ALA A 117 -6.40 -11.09 -5.32
C ALA A 117 -7.02 -10.98 -3.92
N ALA A 118 -7.40 -12.08 -3.29
CA ALA A 118 -7.92 -12.08 -1.93
C ALA A 118 -6.91 -11.53 -0.92
N LEU A 119 -5.62 -11.72 -1.13
CA LEU A 119 -4.58 -11.23 -0.23
C LEU A 119 -4.21 -9.76 -0.49
N LEU A 120 -4.03 -9.36 -1.76
CA LEU A 120 -3.35 -8.13 -2.13
C LEU A 120 -4.28 -7.05 -2.72
N LEU A 121 -5.35 -7.43 -3.43
CA LEU A 121 -6.11 -6.49 -4.25
C LEU A 121 -6.69 -5.33 -3.43
N VAL A 122 -7.38 -5.64 -2.34
CA VAL A 122 -8.05 -4.63 -1.51
C VAL A 122 -7.03 -3.71 -0.82
N PRO A 123 -6.08 -4.22 -0.01
CA PRO A 123 -5.18 -3.34 0.72
C PRO A 123 -4.29 -2.52 -0.20
N LEU A 124 -3.79 -3.09 -1.29
CA LEU A 124 -2.92 -2.35 -2.20
C LEU A 124 -3.69 -1.33 -3.07
N SER A 125 -4.96 -1.58 -3.40
CA SER A 125 -5.82 -0.55 -4.02
C SER A 125 -6.03 0.65 -3.09
N LEU A 126 -6.26 0.39 -1.80
CA LEU A 126 -6.38 1.46 -0.80
C LEU A 126 -5.08 2.27 -0.69
N LEU A 127 -3.93 1.61 -0.59
CA LEU A 127 -2.62 2.27 -0.56
C LEU A 127 -2.30 3.01 -1.87
N GLY A 128 -2.73 2.47 -3.02
CA GLY A 128 -2.58 3.11 -4.33
C GLY A 128 -3.28 4.48 -4.41
N THR A 129 -4.35 4.72 -3.64
CA THR A 129 -5.02 6.04 -3.61
C THR A 129 -4.11 7.15 -3.10
N PHE A 130 -3.06 6.80 -2.36
CA PHE A 130 -2.16 7.77 -1.72
C PHE A 130 -1.49 8.70 -2.74
N SER A 131 -0.89 8.15 -3.79
CA SER A 131 -0.06 8.93 -4.72
C SER A 131 -0.82 10.07 -5.41
N PRO A 132 -1.98 9.85 -6.07
CA PRO A 132 -2.71 10.96 -6.69
C PRO A 132 -3.22 11.99 -5.68
N VAL A 133 -3.60 11.54 -4.47
CA VAL A 133 -4.05 12.47 -3.42
C VAL A 133 -2.88 13.29 -2.90
N ALA A 134 -1.71 12.68 -2.66
CA ALA A 134 -0.50 13.37 -2.22
C ALA A 134 -0.05 14.43 -3.22
N VAL A 135 -0.02 14.09 -4.52
CA VAL A 135 0.28 15.05 -5.59
C VAL A 135 -0.68 16.23 -5.55
N ARG A 136 -1.99 15.98 -5.49
CA ARG A 136 -3.01 17.04 -5.46
C ARG A 136 -2.90 17.94 -4.25
N LEU A 137 -2.59 17.39 -3.08
CA LEU A 137 -2.44 18.17 -1.84
C LEU A 137 -1.18 19.05 -1.82
N LEU A 138 -0.12 18.66 -2.52
CA LEU A 138 1.14 19.41 -2.59
C LEU A 138 1.19 20.38 -3.77
N THR A 139 0.41 20.16 -4.82
CA THR A 139 0.38 21.02 -6.02
C THR A 139 -0.37 22.32 -5.74
N ARG A 140 0.30 23.46 -5.98
CA ARG A 140 -0.27 24.80 -5.82
C ARG A 140 -0.67 25.43 -7.15
N SER A 141 0.09 25.17 -8.20
CA SER A 141 -0.18 25.68 -9.54
C SER A 141 0.00 24.58 -10.60
N ALA A 142 -0.53 24.78 -11.79
CA ALA A 142 -0.41 23.81 -12.89
C ALA A 142 1.05 23.63 -13.31
N GLU A 143 1.86 24.70 -13.25
CA GLU A 143 3.27 24.68 -13.64
C GLU A 143 4.13 23.83 -12.70
N GLU A 144 3.76 23.75 -11.41
CA GLU A 144 4.49 22.96 -10.41
C GLU A 144 4.08 21.47 -10.40
N SER A 145 2.99 21.12 -11.06
CA SER A 145 2.37 19.79 -10.96
C SER A 145 3.31 18.65 -11.34
N GLY A 146 4.09 18.83 -12.41
CA GLY A 146 5.07 17.84 -12.87
C GLY A 146 6.18 17.59 -11.86
N GLY A 147 6.74 18.66 -11.29
CA GLY A 147 7.78 18.57 -10.27
C GLY A 147 7.29 17.90 -8.99
N VAL A 148 6.10 18.27 -8.52
CA VAL A 148 5.47 17.65 -7.34
C VAL A 148 5.17 16.17 -7.57
N ALA A 149 4.63 15.81 -8.74
CA ALA A 149 4.40 14.41 -9.09
C ALA A 149 5.70 13.60 -9.10
N GLY A 150 6.74 14.14 -9.76
CA GLY A 150 8.08 13.52 -9.77
C GLY A 150 8.63 13.29 -8.37
N LEU A 151 8.49 14.26 -7.47
CA LEU A 151 8.95 14.15 -6.09
C LEU A 151 8.18 13.07 -5.31
N VAL A 152 6.85 13.07 -5.37
CA VAL A 152 6.01 12.08 -4.65
C VAL A 152 6.27 10.67 -5.17
N TYR A 153 6.24 10.48 -6.49
CA TYR A 153 6.49 9.17 -7.09
C TYR A 153 7.94 8.70 -6.87
N GLY A 154 8.92 9.61 -6.96
CA GLY A 154 10.32 9.29 -6.72
C GLY A 154 10.56 8.78 -5.30
N ILE A 155 10.05 9.50 -4.28
CA ILE A 155 10.18 9.10 -2.88
C ILE A 155 9.41 7.79 -2.60
N SER A 156 8.20 7.63 -3.15
CA SER A 156 7.44 6.39 -3.03
C SER A 156 8.21 5.22 -3.66
N THR A 157 8.83 5.42 -4.83
CA THR A 157 9.64 4.39 -5.49
C THR A 157 10.88 4.02 -4.69
N ILE A 158 11.57 4.98 -4.07
CA ILE A 158 12.68 4.68 -3.15
C ILE A 158 12.16 3.85 -1.97
N GLY A 159 10.99 4.20 -1.43
CA GLY A 159 10.30 3.39 -0.42
C GLY A 159 10.02 1.97 -0.90
N ASN A 160 9.48 1.80 -2.12
CA ASN A 160 9.22 0.50 -2.73
C ASN A 160 10.49 -0.37 -2.78
N VAL A 161 11.60 0.18 -3.27
CA VAL A 161 12.90 -0.52 -3.33
C VAL A 161 13.37 -0.91 -1.94
N ALA A 162 13.35 0.04 -0.99
CA ALA A 162 13.75 -0.21 0.39
C ALA A 162 12.88 -1.30 1.03
N GLY A 163 11.55 -1.20 0.87
CA GLY A 163 10.59 -2.19 1.39
C GLY A 163 10.83 -3.59 0.84
N THR A 164 11.03 -3.71 -0.47
CA THR A 164 11.35 -4.99 -1.12
C THR A 164 12.62 -5.61 -0.54
N LEU A 165 13.71 -4.82 -0.48
CA LEU A 165 15.02 -5.32 -0.04
C LEU A 165 15.04 -5.64 1.46
N ILE A 166 14.52 -4.73 2.30
CA ILE A 166 14.45 -4.93 3.75
C ILE A 166 13.57 -6.13 4.09
N THR A 167 12.41 -6.25 3.45
CA THR A 167 11.52 -7.39 3.69
C THR A 167 12.18 -8.69 3.32
N THR A 168 12.77 -8.76 2.13
CA THR A 168 13.32 -10.00 1.60
C THR A 168 14.59 -10.43 2.32
N PHE A 169 15.52 -9.50 2.55
CA PHE A 169 16.85 -9.85 3.04
C PHE A 169 17.04 -9.68 4.55
N ALA A 170 16.20 -8.89 5.20
CA ALA A 170 16.31 -8.65 6.63
C ALA A 170 15.12 -9.23 7.42
N LEU A 171 13.88 -8.89 7.06
CA LEU A 171 12.73 -9.25 7.88
C LEU A 171 12.33 -10.72 7.72
N ILE A 172 12.21 -11.23 6.51
CA ILE A 172 11.80 -12.63 6.26
C ILE A 172 12.75 -13.65 6.91
N PRO A 173 14.09 -13.47 6.87
CA PRO A 173 15.00 -14.40 7.54
C PRO A 173 15.00 -14.31 9.07
N THR A 174 14.57 -13.17 9.64
CA THR A 174 14.69 -12.91 11.09
C THR A 174 13.38 -13.09 11.85
N ILE A 175 12.26 -12.71 11.26
CA ILE A 175 10.93 -12.79 11.87
C ILE A 175 9.93 -13.39 10.89
N GLY A 176 8.95 -14.15 11.39
CA GLY A 176 7.96 -14.82 10.55
C GLY A 176 7.02 -13.86 9.81
N SER A 177 6.47 -14.29 8.68
CA SER A 177 5.60 -13.48 7.81
C SER A 177 4.42 -12.84 8.55
N ARG A 178 3.83 -13.53 9.53
CA ARG A 178 2.74 -13.00 10.37
C ARG A 178 3.20 -11.77 11.17
N SER A 179 4.38 -11.83 11.80
CA SER A 179 4.93 -10.72 12.60
C SER A 179 5.25 -9.52 11.71
N ILE A 180 5.79 -9.76 10.50
CA ILE A 180 6.06 -8.68 9.54
C ILE A 180 4.75 -8.01 9.09
N THR A 181 3.69 -8.80 8.86
CA THR A 181 2.39 -8.25 8.47
C THR A 181 1.81 -7.37 9.58
N TYR A 182 1.92 -7.76 10.85
CA TYR A 182 1.53 -6.89 11.97
C TYR A 182 2.39 -5.64 12.08
N LEU A 183 3.70 -5.73 11.83
CA LEU A 183 4.59 -4.56 11.78
C LEU A 183 4.13 -3.57 10.71
N TYR A 184 3.77 -4.04 9.53
CA TYR A 184 3.26 -3.20 8.46
C TYR A 184 1.90 -2.58 8.79
N ALA A 185 0.99 -3.34 9.39
CA ALA A 185 -0.28 -2.81 9.87
C ALA A 185 -0.07 -1.68 10.89
N ALA A 186 0.84 -1.86 11.84
CA ALA A 186 1.20 -0.84 12.83
C ALA A 186 1.83 0.39 12.19
N ALA A 187 2.78 0.21 11.24
CA ALA A 187 3.39 1.31 10.51
C ALA A 187 2.35 2.14 9.74
N LEU A 188 1.42 1.48 9.05
CA LEU A 188 0.33 2.16 8.34
C LEU A 188 -0.62 2.89 9.30
N ALA A 189 -0.95 2.31 10.45
CA ALA A 189 -1.78 2.97 11.46
C ALA A 189 -1.13 4.25 11.98
N VAL A 190 0.18 4.23 12.24
CA VAL A 190 0.96 5.42 12.60
C VAL A 190 0.95 6.45 11.46
N CYS A 191 1.17 6.04 10.22
CA CYS A 191 1.11 6.89 9.04
C CYS A 191 -0.25 7.59 8.91
N SER A 192 -1.34 6.84 9.09
CA SER A 192 -2.70 7.39 9.11
C SER A 192 -2.85 8.45 10.21
N GLY A 193 -2.38 8.17 11.42
CA GLY A 193 -2.41 9.11 12.54
C GLY A 193 -1.65 10.41 12.27
N ILE A 194 -0.45 10.31 11.69
CA ILE A 194 0.37 11.49 11.34
C ILE A 194 -0.37 12.43 10.37
N LEU A 195 -1.09 11.87 9.40
CA LEU A 195 -1.86 12.68 8.43
C LEU A 195 -3.10 13.36 9.03
N LEU A 196 -3.59 12.88 10.17
CA LEU A 196 -4.72 13.49 10.90
C LEU A 196 -4.28 14.59 11.87
N LEU A 197 -2.99 14.69 12.19
CA LEU A 197 -2.49 15.76 13.04
C LEU A 197 -2.85 17.12 12.41
N PRO A 198 -3.34 18.11 13.20
CA PRO A 198 -3.78 19.40 12.68
C PRO A 198 -2.59 20.16 12.09
N THR A 199 -2.36 19.98 10.83
CA THR A 199 -1.45 20.81 10.04
C THR A 199 -2.22 22.07 9.60
N GLY A 200 -2.51 22.99 10.54
CA GLY A 200 -3.13 24.31 10.34
C GLY A 200 -4.30 24.35 9.33
N LYS A 201 -5.44 24.94 9.73
CA LYS A 201 -6.57 25.19 8.82
C LYS A 201 -6.09 25.84 7.52
N PRO A 202 -6.52 25.41 6.33
CA PRO A 202 -6.45 26.25 5.16
C PRO A 202 -7.30 27.51 5.47
N SER A 203 -6.68 28.68 5.44
CA SER A 203 -7.41 29.93 5.46
C SER A 203 -8.28 29.97 4.20
N SER A 204 -9.58 30.01 4.44
CA SER A 204 -10.61 30.41 3.46
C SER A 204 -10.28 31.72 2.79
#